data_d306e7c2a28d48d89f388dc9053b9119
#
_entry.id   d306e7c2a28d48d89f388dc9053b9119
#
_cell.length_a   1.000
_cell.length_b   1.000
_cell.length_c   1.000
_cell.angle_alpha   90.00
_cell.angle_beta   90.00
_cell.angle_gamma   90.00
#
_symmetry.space_group_name_H-M   'P 1'
#
loop_
_entity.id
_entity.type
_entity.pdbx_description
1 polymer ?
#
loop_
_entity_poly.entity_id
_entity_poly.type
_entity_poly.pdbx_seq_one_letter_code
_entity_poly.pdbx_strand_id
1 'polypeptide(L)'
;GSDEATTEVLIECAYFTPENIARTGQKLMLTSDARQRFERGVDPAFLDDGLALATALVLELCGGKASEVTRAGTPPTEQRTVAYNPAKCLALGGIDVAAERQQAILEALGFEIACPREGGDPSPDGATADEREMDPGLRRGTWTVTVPTWRRDIAGWQDIVEEIVRIEGLDNIPSTPLPRQPGVAKPTASPEQLAERKARRAAAARGLNEVVNWSFISEKEAAPFGGGSWALANPISEDLKVMRPSMLPGLIAAAKRNSARGASSIRLFEVGRRYLESSEHPTIGLVLTGEKSARGWQGGAASKFDAYDAKAEVLAILEAAGAPVDKLMDFGEAGDAYHPGQSGTLRLGPKKILAAYGALHPSATRALGLKGAAVGAEIFLDAIPLKKKSGHMRDAFAPPALQALTRDFAFIVDVDLPAGDLLRAVKGADKKLITDARIFDLFEGPSVGEGKKSLA
;
A
#
# COMPACT_ATOMS: atom_id res chain seq x y z
N GLY A 1 -39.31 -10.26 9.13
CA GLY A 1 -38.55 -11.50 9.27
C GLY A 1 -39.33 -12.54 10.03
N SER A 2 -38.93 -13.80 9.97
CA SER A 2 -39.54 -14.86 10.73
C SER A 2 -39.16 -14.80 12.21
N ASP A 3 -40.08 -15.20 13.08
CA ASP A 3 -39.91 -15.32 14.53
C ASP A 3 -40.50 -16.63 15.06
N GLU A 4 -40.47 -16.83 16.37
CA GLU A 4 -40.97 -18.06 17.03
C GLU A 4 -42.49 -18.29 16.84
N ALA A 5 -43.26 -17.29 16.48
CA ALA A 5 -44.70 -17.35 16.24
C ALA A 5 -45.04 -17.53 14.75
N THR A 6 -44.06 -17.56 13.86
CA THR A 6 -44.27 -17.67 12.41
C THR A 6 -44.75 -19.08 12.02
N THR A 7 -45.92 -19.17 11.47
CA THR A 7 -46.56 -20.44 11.05
C THR A 7 -46.71 -20.55 9.54
N GLU A 8 -46.61 -19.47 8.80
CA GLU A 8 -46.72 -19.43 7.35
C GLU A 8 -45.52 -18.66 6.77
N VAL A 9 -44.95 -19.20 5.72
CA VAL A 9 -43.79 -18.62 5.02
C VAL A 9 -44.03 -18.60 3.52
N LEU A 10 -43.61 -17.54 2.86
CA LEU A 10 -43.57 -17.44 1.42
C LEU A 10 -42.12 -17.63 0.95
N ILE A 11 -41.89 -18.60 0.09
CA ILE A 11 -40.57 -18.83 -0.53
C ILE A 11 -40.62 -18.23 -1.93
N GLU A 12 -39.72 -17.26 -2.19
CA GLU A 12 -39.54 -16.67 -3.51
C GLU A 12 -38.26 -17.22 -4.15
N CYS A 13 -38.36 -17.71 -5.37
CA CYS A 13 -37.23 -18.03 -6.23
C CYS A 13 -37.42 -17.28 -7.56
N ALA A 14 -36.57 -16.31 -7.83
CA ALA A 14 -36.82 -15.36 -8.90
C ALA A 14 -35.55 -15.04 -9.72
N TYR A 15 -35.75 -14.62 -10.95
CA TYR A 15 -34.74 -13.97 -11.78
C TYR A 15 -35.05 -12.47 -11.89
N PHE A 16 -34.05 -11.65 -11.66
CA PHE A 16 -34.13 -10.20 -11.85
C PHE A 16 -33.07 -9.77 -12.87
N THR A 17 -33.41 -8.80 -13.69
CA THR A 17 -32.45 -8.19 -14.63
C THR A 17 -31.26 -7.61 -13.86
N PRO A 18 -30.03 -8.13 -14.06
CA PRO A 18 -28.87 -7.78 -13.26
C PRO A 18 -28.57 -6.28 -13.21
N GLU A 19 -28.69 -5.59 -14.34
CA GLU A 19 -28.42 -4.14 -14.46
C GLU A 19 -29.42 -3.32 -13.63
N ASN A 20 -30.67 -3.75 -13.56
CA ASN A 20 -31.69 -3.07 -12.75
C ASN A 20 -31.42 -3.24 -11.26
N ILE A 21 -30.97 -4.43 -10.84
CA ILE A 21 -30.57 -4.69 -9.45
C ILE A 21 -29.34 -3.84 -9.09
N ALA A 22 -28.34 -3.80 -9.95
CA ALA A 22 -27.14 -2.99 -9.73
C ALA A 22 -27.48 -1.51 -9.56
N ARG A 23 -28.29 -0.92 -10.47
CA ARG A 23 -28.72 0.48 -10.39
C ARG A 23 -29.56 0.77 -9.13
N THR A 24 -30.51 -0.13 -8.81
CA THR A 24 -31.36 0.02 -7.64
C THR A 24 -30.53 -0.04 -6.36
N GLY A 25 -29.61 -1.01 -6.28
CA GLY A 25 -28.71 -1.16 -5.16
C GLY A 25 -27.80 0.05 -4.93
N GLN A 26 -27.28 0.65 -6.01
CA GLN A 26 -26.51 1.90 -5.93
C GLN A 26 -27.38 3.06 -5.47
N LYS A 27 -28.56 3.25 -6.10
CA LYS A 27 -29.46 4.36 -5.78
C LYS A 27 -29.96 4.36 -4.34
N LEU A 28 -30.24 3.17 -3.79
CA LEU A 28 -30.78 2.99 -2.44
C LEU A 28 -29.67 2.65 -1.41
N MET A 29 -28.41 2.58 -1.82
CA MET A 29 -27.27 2.18 -0.98
C MET A 29 -27.53 0.84 -0.24
N LEU A 30 -28.20 -0.09 -0.90
CA LEU A 30 -28.49 -1.41 -0.36
C LEU A 30 -27.28 -2.32 -0.51
N THR A 31 -26.93 -3.02 0.56
CA THR A 31 -25.90 -4.06 0.57
C THR A 31 -26.51 -5.33 1.15
N SER A 32 -26.54 -6.41 0.37
CA SER A 32 -26.99 -7.73 0.82
C SER A 32 -26.40 -8.81 -0.07
N ASP A 33 -26.30 -10.03 0.43
CA ASP A 33 -25.85 -11.18 -0.35
C ASP A 33 -26.80 -11.47 -1.53
N ALA A 34 -28.09 -11.26 -1.35
CA ALA A 34 -29.09 -11.39 -2.41
C ALA A 34 -28.81 -10.39 -3.55
N ARG A 35 -28.57 -9.12 -3.23
CA ARG A 35 -28.18 -8.13 -4.23
C ARG A 35 -26.92 -8.54 -4.99
N GLN A 36 -25.87 -8.95 -4.29
CA GLN A 36 -24.61 -9.36 -4.92
C GLN A 36 -24.78 -10.53 -5.91
N ARG A 37 -25.67 -11.47 -5.61
CA ARG A 37 -25.99 -12.58 -6.51
C ARG A 37 -26.82 -12.13 -7.69
N PHE A 38 -27.88 -11.39 -7.46
CA PHE A 38 -28.78 -10.92 -8.51
C PHE A 38 -28.12 -9.92 -9.48
N GLU A 39 -27.25 -9.01 -8.99
CA GLU A 39 -26.57 -8.05 -9.87
C GLU A 39 -25.50 -8.70 -10.76
N ARG A 40 -24.99 -9.89 -10.39
CA ARG A 40 -24.08 -10.70 -11.22
C ARG A 40 -24.84 -11.66 -12.15
N GLY A 41 -26.13 -11.87 -11.89
CA GLY A 41 -26.98 -12.80 -12.60
C GLY A 41 -27.00 -14.19 -11.96
N VAL A 42 -28.21 -14.68 -11.70
CA VAL A 42 -28.46 -16.05 -11.25
C VAL A 42 -28.79 -16.92 -12.45
N ASP A 43 -28.73 -18.26 -12.28
CA ASP A 43 -29.12 -19.20 -13.30
C ASP A 43 -30.64 -19.14 -13.54
N PRO A 44 -31.09 -18.68 -14.72
CA PRO A 44 -32.51 -18.60 -15.01
C PRO A 44 -33.21 -19.96 -15.18
N ALA A 45 -32.47 -21.04 -15.48
CA ALA A 45 -33.01 -22.36 -15.62
C ALA A 45 -33.20 -23.09 -14.30
N PHE A 46 -32.53 -22.65 -13.22
CA PHE A 46 -32.56 -23.30 -11.90
C PHE A 46 -33.74 -22.84 -11.01
N LEU A 47 -34.63 -21.97 -11.48
CA LEU A 47 -35.66 -21.38 -10.63
C LEU A 47 -36.63 -22.40 -10.07
N ASP A 48 -37.13 -23.33 -10.89
CA ASP A 48 -38.08 -24.38 -10.47
C ASP A 48 -37.40 -25.39 -9.55
N ASP A 49 -36.22 -25.88 -9.93
CA ASP A 49 -35.44 -26.82 -9.11
C ASP A 49 -35.01 -26.21 -7.79
N GLY A 50 -34.56 -24.93 -7.83
CA GLY A 50 -34.20 -24.18 -6.65
C GLY A 50 -35.37 -23.97 -5.68
N LEU A 51 -36.55 -23.68 -6.20
CA LEU A 51 -37.76 -23.56 -5.39
C LEU A 51 -38.16 -24.92 -4.78
N ALA A 52 -38.10 -26.01 -5.57
CA ALA A 52 -38.39 -27.35 -5.09
C ALA A 52 -37.43 -27.77 -3.97
N LEU A 53 -36.12 -27.52 -4.16
CA LEU A 53 -35.08 -27.79 -3.17
C LEU A 53 -35.27 -26.99 -1.87
N ALA A 54 -35.54 -25.70 -1.97
CA ALA A 54 -35.80 -24.84 -0.82
C ALA A 54 -37.05 -25.30 -0.06
N THR A 55 -38.13 -25.66 -0.79
CA THR A 55 -39.35 -26.15 -0.19
C THR A 55 -39.13 -27.48 0.53
N ALA A 56 -38.43 -28.44 -0.08
CA ALA A 56 -38.09 -29.71 0.53
C ALA A 56 -37.30 -29.50 1.83
N LEU A 57 -36.31 -28.61 1.84
CA LEU A 57 -35.48 -28.32 3.02
C LEU A 57 -36.32 -27.72 4.16
N VAL A 58 -37.23 -26.78 3.85
CA VAL A 58 -38.14 -26.21 4.85
C VAL A 58 -39.04 -27.24 5.44
N LEU A 59 -39.63 -28.14 4.60
CA LEU A 59 -40.48 -29.23 5.08
C LEU A 59 -39.73 -30.24 5.95
N GLU A 60 -38.47 -30.53 5.63
CA GLU A 60 -37.60 -31.42 6.41
C GLU A 60 -37.28 -30.84 7.78
N LEU A 61 -36.91 -29.56 7.84
CA LEU A 61 -36.45 -28.91 9.08
C LEU A 61 -37.61 -28.43 9.97
N CYS A 62 -38.70 -27.95 9.38
CA CYS A 62 -39.80 -27.31 10.11
C CYS A 62 -41.11 -28.09 10.05
N GLY A 63 -41.22 -29.07 9.18
CA GLY A 63 -42.48 -29.76 8.92
C GLY A 63 -43.45 -28.89 8.12
N GLY A 64 -44.73 -29.21 8.16
CA GLY A 64 -45.81 -28.43 7.51
C GLY A 64 -46.30 -29.02 6.20
N LYS A 65 -46.97 -28.19 5.39
CA LYS A 65 -47.52 -28.57 4.08
C LYS A 65 -47.22 -27.45 3.08
N ALA A 66 -46.72 -27.83 1.91
CA ALA A 66 -46.52 -26.90 0.80
C ALA A 66 -47.86 -26.61 0.10
N SER A 67 -48.04 -25.37 -0.36
CA SER A 67 -49.13 -24.96 -1.26
C SER A 67 -48.76 -25.27 -2.72
N GLU A 68 -49.68 -24.93 -3.63
CA GLU A 68 -49.38 -24.93 -5.07
C GLU A 68 -48.37 -23.84 -5.40
N VAL A 69 -47.50 -24.12 -6.38
CA VAL A 69 -46.50 -23.16 -6.88
C VAL A 69 -47.15 -22.18 -7.85
N THR A 70 -47.05 -20.89 -7.54
CA THR A 70 -47.47 -19.83 -8.44
C THR A 70 -46.28 -19.33 -9.28
N ARG A 71 -46.46 -19.26 -10.60
CA ARG A 71 -45.42 -18.76 -11.54
C ARG A 71 -45.90 -17.50 -12.24
N ALA A 72 -44.98 -16.56 -12.41
CA ALA A 72 -45.23 -15.33 -13.17
C ALA A 72 -43.96 -14.92 -13.95
N GLY A 73 -44.15 -14.40 -15.15
CA GLY A 73 -43.05 -13.99 -16.02
C GLY A 73 -42.40 -15.15 -16.79
N THR A 74 -41.41 -14.83 -17.59
CA THR A 74 -40.63 -15.79 -18.38
C THR A 74 -39.16 -15.48 -18.21
N PRO A 75 -38.39 -16.33 -17.52
CA PRO A 75 -36.95 -16.15 -17.36
C PRO A 75 -36.24 -16.34 -18.72
N PRO A 76 -35.10 -15.64 -18.98
CA PRO A 76 -34.34 -15.79 -20.20
C PRO A 76 -33.53 -17.10 -20.18
N THR A 77 -34.10 -18.18 -20.73
CA THR A 77 -33.46 -19.52 -20.75
C THR A 77 -32.79 -19.83 -22.10
N GLU A 78 -32.51 -18.82 -22.92
CA GLU A 78 -31.79 -18.99 -24.18
C GLU A 78 -30.39 -19.57 -23.92
N GLN A 79 -30.12 -20.70 -24.61
CA GLN A 79 -28.80 -21.32 -24.60
C GLN A 79 -27.80 -20.48 -25.37
N ARG A 80 -26.72 -20.10 -24.74
CA ARG A 80 -25.62 -19.42 -25.38
C ARG A 80 -24.66 -20.42 -25.99
N THR A 81 -24.25 -20.17 -27.23
CA THR A 81 -23.23 -20.98 -27.92
C THR A 81 -22.01 -20.11 -28.25
N VAL A 82 -20.82 -20.70 -28.15
CA VAL A 82 -19.54 -20.05 -28.47
C VAL A 82 -18.82 -20.89 -29.52
N ALA A 83 -18.37 -20.25 -30.60
CA ALA A 83 -17.50 -20.88 -31.58
C ALA A 83 -16.06 -20.91 -31.03
N TYR A 84 -15.49 -22.11 -30.90
CA TYR A 84 -14.18 -22.31 -30.31
C TYR A 84 -13.30 -23.22 -31.18
N ASN A 85 -12.06 -22.77 -31.45
CA ASN A 85 -11.07 -23.61 -32.10
C ASN A 85 -9.97 -24.00 -31.10
N PRO A 86 -9.69 -25.31 -30.90
CA PRO A 86 -8.70 -25.81 -29.94
C PRO A 86 -7.29 -25.21 -30.09
N ALA A 87 -6.88 -24.82 -31.30
CA ALA A 87 -5.58 -24.21 -31.54
C ALA A 87 -5.43 -22.84 -30.83
N LYS A 88 -6.55 -22.19 -30.46
CA LYS A 88 -6.54 -20.93 -29.70
C LYS A 88 -6.04 -21.11 -28.25
N CYS A 89 -6.10 -22.32 -27.69
CA CYS A 89 -5.55 -22.60 -26.37
C CYS A 89 -4.05 -22.30 -26.31
N LEU A 90 -3.28 -22.80 -27.26
CA LEU A 90 -1.84 -22.46 -27.34
C LEU A 90 -1.62 -20.98 -27.66
N ALA A 91 -2.38 -20.43 -28.60
CA ALA A 91 -2.16 -19.06 -29.08
C ALA A 91 -2.42 -17.97 -28.00
N LEU A 92 -3.45 -18.14 -27.17
CA LEU A 92 -3.82 -17.23 -26.09
C LEU A 92 -3.32 -17.71 -24.72
N GLY A 93 -3.55 -19.00 -24.39
CA GLY A 93 -3.23 -19.56 -23.10
C GLY A 93 -1.75 -19.88 -22.87
N GLY A 94 -0.98 -19.97 -23.98
CA GLY A 94 0.46 -20.23 -23.91
C GLY A 94 0.84 -21.66 -23.54
N ILE A 95 -0.13 -22.59 -23.47
CA ILE A 95 0.07 -24.00 -23.18
C ILE A 95 -0.55 -24.84 -24.28
N ASP A 96 0.17 -25.89 -24.71
CA ASP A 96 -0.32 -26.87 -25.68
C ASP A 96 -1.09 -27.98 -24.97
N VAL A 97 -2.41 -28.00 -25.16
CA VAL A 97 -3.32 -28.98 -24.60
C VAL A 97 -3.98 -29.73 -25.76
N ALA A 98 -3.88 -31.05 -25.79
CA ALA A 98 -4.49 -31.88 -26.84
C ALA A 98 -6.01 -31.66 -26.94
N ALA A 99 -6.56 -31.67 -28.16
CA ALA A 99 -7.97 -31.37 -28.37
C ALA A 99 -8.90 -32.27 -27.56
N GLU A 100 -8.60 -33.57 -27.47
CA GLU A 100 -9.37 -34.53 -26.69
C GLU A 100 -9.37 -34.21 -25.20
N ARG A 101 -8.24 -33.67 -24.70
CA ARG A 101 -8.12 -33.23 -23.32
C ARG A 101 -8.93 -31.95 -23.07
N GLN A 102 -8.87 -30.98 -24.00
CA GLN A 102 -9.69 -29.77 -23.95
C GLN A 102 -11.17 -30.11 -23.92
N GLN A 103 -11.61 -31.03 -24.79
CA GLN A 103 -13.00 -31.54 -24.80
C GLN A 103 -13.39 -32.15 -23.46
N ALA A 104 -12.57 -33.05 -22.94
CA ALA A 104 -12.85 -33.72 -21.66
C ALA A 104 -12.96 -32.72 -20.49
N ILE A 105 -12.14 -31.68 -20.49
CA ILE A 105 -12.20 -30.61 -19.49
C ILE A 105 -13.53 -29.86 -19.57
N LEU A 106 -13.89 -29.42 -20.76
CA LEU A 106 -15.14 -28.67 -20.97
C LEU A 106 -16.40 -29.50 -20.66
N GLU A 107 -16.44 -30.74 -21.08
CA GLU A 107 -17.54 -31.65 -20.75
C GLU A 107 -17.66 -31.90 -19.24
N ALA A 108 -16.53 -32.05 -18.54
CA ALA A 108 -16.51 -32.18 -17.07
C ALA A 108 -17.00 -30.92 -16.35
N LEU A 109 -16.89 -29.75 -16.98
CA LEU A 109 -17.41 -28.45 -16.49
C LEU A 109 -18.88 -28.22 -16.91
N GLY A 110 -19.50 -29.17 -17.63
CA GLY A 110 -20.90 -29.14 -18.02
C GLY A 110 -21.17 -28.44 -19.35
N PHE A 111 -20.14 -28.14 -20.15
CA PHE A 111 -20.35 -27.67 -21.51
C PHE A 111 -20.71 -28.81 -22.45
N GLU A 112 -21.59 -28.57 -23.42
CA GLU A 112 -21.86 -29.49 -24.50
C GLU A 112 -21.07 -29.08 -25.74
N ILE A 113 -20.42 -30.08 -26.40
CA ILE A 113 -19.53 -29.80 -27.52
C ILE A 113 -20.03 -30.50 -28.76
N ALA A 114 -20.31 -29.70 -29.79
CA ALA A 114 -20.56 -30.21 -31.14
C ALA A 114 -19.32 -30.01 -32.01
N CYS A 115 -18.62 -31.10 -32.31
CA CYS A 115 -17.51 -31.10 -33.25
C CYS A 115 -18.01 -31.06 -34.70
N PRO A 116 -17.30 -30.36 -35.62
CA PRO A 116 -17.68 -30.40 -37.05
C PRO A 116 -17.61 -31.82 -37.59
N ARG A 117 -18.61 -32.22 -38.36
CA ARG A 117 -18.58 -33.52 -39.06
C ARG A 117 -17.45 -33.50 -40.08
N GLU A 118 -16.66 -34.55 -40.16
CA GLU A 118 -15.69 -34.75 -41.22
C GLU A 118 -16.40 -34.66 -42.59
N GLY A 119 -16.09 -33.60 -43.39
CA GLY A 119 -16.57 -33.40 -44.75
C GLY A 119 -17.59 -32.28 -45.00
N GLY A 120 -18.01 -31.53 -43.99
CA GLY A 120 -18.92 -30.38 -44.17
C GLY A 120 -18.17 -29.03 -44.17
N ASP A 121 -18.20 -28.29 -45.28
CA ASP A 121 -17.82 -26.89 -45.32
C ASP A 121 -18.83 -26.09 -44.46
N PRO A 122 -18.39 -25.23 -43.53
CA PRO A 122 -19.30 -24.38 -42.76
C PRO A 122 -19.99 -23.40 -43.74
N SER A 123 -21.34 -23.39 -43.68
CA SER A 123 -22.15 -22.47 -44.50
C SER A 123 -21.74 -21.01 -44.21
N PRO A 124 -21.48 -20.18 -45.23
CA PRO A 124 -21.03 -18.79 -45.02
C PRO A 124 -22.09 -17.87 -44.40
N ASP A 125 -23.33 -18.31 -44.28
CA ASP A 125 -24.46 -17.47 -43.85
C ASP A 125 -24.62 -17.39 -42.32
N GLY A 126 -23.86 -18.19 -41.53
CA GLY A 126 -23.91 -18.20 -40.07
C GLY A 126 -22.65 -17.70 -39.36
N ALA A 127 -21.63 -17.26 -40.09
CA ALA A 127 -20.37 -16.86 -39.49
C ALA A 127 -20.46 -15.50 -38.78
N THR A 128 -19.99 -15.45 -37.54
CA THR A 128 -19.85 -14.22 -36.74
C THR A 128 -18.80 -13.30 -37.34
N ALA A 129 -18.77 -12.01 -36.96
CA ALA A 129 -17.80 -11.04 -37.44
C ALA A 129 -16.34 -11.52 -37.21
N ASP A 130 -16.06 -12.14 -36.04
CA ASP A 130 -14.76 -12.71 -35.69
C ASP A 130 -14.37 -13.90 -36.56
N GLU A 131 -15.32 -14.72 -36.98
CA GLU A 131 -15.08 -15.86 -37.86
C GLU A 131 -14.81 -15.44 -39.31
N ARG A 132 -15.30 -14.27 -39.73
CA ARG A 132 -15.03 -13.70 -41.07
C ARG A 132 -13.62 -13.19 -41.24
N GLU A 133 -12.97 -12.75 -40.16
CA GLU A 133 -11.57 -12.29 -40.13
C GLU A 133 -10.56 -13.42 -39.92
N MET A 134 -11.02 -14.64 -39.54
CA MET A 134 -10.14 -15.79 -39.26
C MET A 134 -9.58 -16.41 -40.57
N ASP A 135 -8.29 -16.81 -40.48
CA ASP A 135 -7.62 -17.64 -41.48
C ASP A 135 -8.48 -18.87 -41.84
N PRO A 136 -8.71 -19.17 -43.15
CA PRO A 136 -9.48 -20.35 -43.57
C PRO A 136 -9.01 -21.69 -42.97
N GLY A 137 -7.71 -21.80 -42.62
CA GLY A 137 -7.16 -22.98 -41.93
C GLY A 137 -7.65 -23.12 -40.49
N LEU A 138 -7.95 -22.01 -39.80
CA LEU A 138 -8.48 -21.99 -38.44
C LEU A 138 -10.00 -22.21 -38.37
N ARG A 139 -10.71 -22.10 -39.51
CA ARG A 139 -12.15 -22.42 -39.59
C ARG A 139 -12.41 -23.93 -39.57
N ARG A 140 -11.46 -24.71 -40.11
CA ARG A 140 -11.52 -26.19 -40.04
C ARG A 140 -11.20 -26.61 -38.60
N GLY A 141 -12.10 -27.35 -37.97
CA GLY A 141 -11.94 -27.83 -36.58
C GLY A 141 -12.51 -26.91 -35.48
N THR A 142 -13.31 -25.89 -35.88
CA THR A 142 -14.02 -25.04 -34.91
C THR A 142 -15.19 -25.81 -34.32
N TRP A 143 -15.25 -25.87 -32.99
CA TRP A 143 -16.32 -26.47 -32.23
C TRP A 143 -17.44 -25.49 -31.94
N THR A 144 -18.68 -25.96 -31.86
CA THR A 144 -19.75 -25.17 -31.24
C THR A 144 -19.90 -25.65 -29.81
N VAL A 145 -19.54 -24.74 -28.88
CA VAL A 145 -19.58 -25.01 -27.43
C VAL A 145 -20.83 -24.38 -26.85
N THR A 146 -21.74 -25.21 -26.36
CA THR A 146 -22.96 -24.78 -25.67
C THR A 146 -22.64 -24.52 -24.22
N VAL A 147 -22.89 -23.28 -23.78
CA VAL A 147 -22.56 -22.79 -22.42
C VAL A 147 -23.67 -23.20 -21.45
N PRO A 148 -23.32 -23.78 -20.29
CA PRO A 148 -24.32 -24.09 -19.24
C PRO A 148 -25.01 -22.79 -18.76
N THR A 149 -26.29 -22.90 -18.41
CA THR A 149 -27.11 -21.74 -18.00
C THR A 149 -26.60 -21.02 -16.75
N TRP A 150 -25.88 -21.73 -15.85
CA TRP A 150 -25.27 -21.16 -14.64
C TRP A 150 -23.98 -20.43 -14.89
N ARG A 151 -23.34 -20.58 -16.07
CA ARG A 151 -22.10 -19.88 -16.45
C ARG A 151 -22.45 -18.58 -17.17
N ARG A 152 -22.72 -17.55 -16.38
CA ARG A 152 -23.06 -16.20 -16.88
C ARG A 152 -21.84 -15.39 -17.35
N ASP A 153 -20.67 -15.83 -16.94
CA ASP A 153 -19.35 -15.24 -17.19
C ASP A 153 -18.78 -15.58 -18.58
N ILE A 154 -19.20 -16.69 -19.17
CA ILE A 154 -18.71 -17.12 -20.49
C ILE A 154 -19.39 -16.31 -21.61
N ALA A 155 -18.64 -15.40 -22.24
CA ALA A 155 -19.12 -14.54 -23.31
C ALA A 155 -18.51 -14.91 -24.68
N GLY A 156 -17.26 -15.38 -24.68
CA GLY A 156 -16.53 -15.68 -25.91
C GLY A 156 -15.55 -16.85 -25.78
N TRP A 157 -14.85 -17.11 -26.87
CA TRP A 157 -13.87 -18.20 -26.92
C TRP A 157 -12.68 -18.01 -25.97
N GLN A 158 -12.39 -16.77 -25.60
CA GLN A 158 -11.34 -16.43 -24.65
C GLN A 158 -11.62 -17.02 -23.27
N ASP A 159 -12.88 -16.96 -22.85
CA ASP A 159 -13.34 -17.53 -21.58
C ASP A 159 -13.25 -19.07 -21.61
N ILE A 160 -13.48 -19.69 -22.77
CA ILE A 160 -13.27 -21.13 -22.96
C ILE A 160 -11.78 -21.50 -22.79
N VAL A 161 -10.85 -20.70 -23.33
CA VAL A 161 -9.42 -20.90 -23.11
C VAL A 161 -9.06 -20.79 -21.64
N GLU A 162 -9.61 -19.79 -20.94
CA GLU A 162 -9.40 -19.61 -19.50
C GLU A 162 -9.81 -20.86 -18.71
N GLU A 163 -10.97 -21.43 -18.98
CA GLU A 163 -11.45 -22.63 -18.31
C GLU A 163 -10.51 -23.84 -18.53
N ILE A 164 -10.05 -24.03 -19.78
CA ILE A 164 -9.11 -25.11 -20.09
C ILE A 164 -7.80 -24.94 -19.34
N VAL A 165 -7.21 -23.75 -19.42
CA VAL A 165 -5.93 -23.45 -18.79
C VAL A 165 -6.03 -23.51 -17.26
N ARG A 166 -7.14 -23.05 -16.70
CA ARG A 166 -7.40 -23.11 -15.24
C ARG A 166 -7.43 -24.55 -14.71
N ILE A 167 -8.07 -25.47 -15.45
CA ILE A 167 -8.15 -26.88 -15.05
C ILE A 167 -6.85 -27.62 -15.33
N GLU A 168 -6.17 -27.33 -16.46
CA GLU A 168 -4.87 -27.94 -16.78
C GLU A 168 -3.77 -27.50 -15.81
N GLY A 169 -3.88 -26.31 -15.25
CA GLY A 169 -3.01 -25.73 -14.24
C GLY A 169 -2.17 -24.57 -14.74
N LEU A 170 -2.31 -23.43 -14.09
CA LEU A 170 -1.57 -22.18 -14.45
C LEU A 170 -0.06 -22.34 -14.27
N ASP A 171 0.38 -23.22 -13.37
CA ASP A 171 1.80 -23.49 -13.12
C ASP A 171 2.47 -24.23 -14.31
N ASN A 172 1.67 -24.83 -15.19
CA ASN A 172 2.14 -25.52 -16.39
C ASN A 172 2.42 -24.56 -17.56
N ILE A 173 2.04 -23.28 -17.43
CA ILE A 173 2.32 -22.28 -18.47
C ILE A 173 3.82 -21.92 -18.43
N PRO A 174 4.57 -22.11 -19.54
CA PRO A 174 5.99 -21.83 -19.56
C PRO A 174 6.28 -20.35 -19.43
N SER A 175 7.17 -19.98 -18.52
CA SER A 175 7.66 -18.61 -18.39
C SER A 175 8.55 -18.24 -19.57
N THR A 176 8.13 -17.26 -20.35
CA THR A 176 8.93 -16.74 -21.48
C THR A 176 9.52 -15.38 -21.09
N PRO A 177 10.87 -15.27 -21.00
CA PRO A 177 11.48 -13.98 -20.68
C PRO A 177 11.27 -12.99 -21.83
N LEU A 178 11.06 -11.72 -21.50
CA LEU A 178 10.98 -10.67 -22.50
C LEU A 178 12.31 -10.58 -23.30
N PRO A 179 12.25 -10.40 -24.63
CA PRO A 179 13.43 -10.24 -25.44
C PRO A 179 14.23 -9.00 -24.99
N ARG A 180 15.52 -9.18 -24.79
CA ARG A 180 16.39 -8.06 -24.43
C ARG A 180 16.60 -7.16 -25.64
N GLN A 181 16.38 -5.86 -25.46
CA GLN A 181 16.74 -4.86 -26.46
C GLN A 181 18.24 -4.88 -26.71
N PRO A 182 18.71 -4.79 -27.95
CA PRO A 182 20.13 -4.63 -28.26
C PRO A 182 20.71 -3.37 -27.59
N GLY A 183 21.93 -3.44 -27.08
CA GLY A 183 22.63 -2.30 -26.50
C GLY A 183 23.09 -2.52 -25.05
N VAL A 184 23.55 -1.45 -24.43
CA VAL A 184 24.02 -1.49 -23.04
C VAL A 184 22.81 -1.53 -22.09
N ALA A 185 22.83 -2.48 -21.17
CA ALA A 185 21.80 -2.61 -20.15
C ALA A 185 21.65 -1.31 -19.34
N LYS A 186 20.45 -0.76 -19.28
CA LYS A 186 20.15 0.39 -18.42
C LYS A 186 20.06 -0.07 -16.96
N PRO A 187 20.41 0.79 -15.99
CA PRO A 187 20.20 0.48 -14.58
C PRO A 187 18.73 0.13 -14.32
N THR A 188 18.49 -0.92 -13.53
CA THR A 188 17.13 -1.40 -13.18
C THR A 188 16.41 -0.51 -12.16
N ALA A 189 17.14 0.42 -11.52
CA ALA A 189 16.58 1.36 -10.57
C ALA A 189 17.12 2.77 -10.83
N SER A 190 16.27 3.77 -10.69
CA SER A 190 16.67 5.18 -10.72
C SER A 190 17.50 5.55 -9.47
N PRO A 191 18.28 6.66 -9.51
CA PRO A 191 18.98 7.16 -8.34
C PRO A 191 18.05 7.41 -7.14
N GLU A 192 16.85 7.92 -7.39
CA GLU A 192 15.81 8.17 -6.38
C GLU A 192 15.35 6.86 -5.73
N GLN A 193 15.06 5.84 -6.54
CA GLN A 193 14.71 4.50 -6.05
C GLN A 193 15.83 3.87 -5.23
N LEU A 194 17.07 4.08 -5.62
CA LEU A 194 18.23 3.61 -4.86
C LEU A 194 18.38 4.34 -3.53
N ALA A 195 18.14 5.65 -3.48
CA ALA A 195 18.16 6.44 -2.25
C ALA A 195 17.03 5.97 -1.30
N GLU A 196 15.81 5.77 -1.81
CA GLU A 196 14.69 5.23 -1.04
C GLU A 196 15.00 3.85 -0.45
N ARG A 197 15.53 2.91 -1.27
CA ARG A 197 15.91 1.57 -0.80
C ARG A 197 16.99 1.60 0.28
N LYS A 198 17.98 2.48 0.16
CA LYS A 198 19.02 2.65 1.18
C LYS A 198 18.45 3.21 2.47
N ALA A 199 17.61 4.23 2.38
CA ALA A 199 16.93 4.83 3.52
C ALA A 199 16.05 3.82 4.27
N ARG A 200 15.25 3.03 3.56
CA ARG A 200 14.41 1.95 4.14
C ARG A 200 15.26 0.94 4.90
N ARG A 201 16.34 0.45 4.28
CA ARG A 201 17.26 -0.51 4.92
C ARG A 201 17.94 0.07 6.14
N ALA A 202 18.32 1.35 6.11
CA ALA A 202 18.92 2.03 7.24
C ALA A 202 17.94 2.12 8.42
N ALA A 203 16.68 2.53 8.17
CA ALA A 203 15.65 2.56 9.20
C ALA A 203 15.44 1.18 9.85
N ALA A 204 15.30 0.13 9.05
CA ALA A 204 15.15 -1.24 9.55
C ALA A 204 16.39 -1.72 10.35
N ALA A 205 17.61 -1.45 9.85
CA ALA A 205 18.85 -1.83 10.51
C ALA A 205 19.06 -1.10 11.86
N ARG A 206 18.42 0.03 12.05
CA ARG A 206 18.41 0.78 13.33
C ARG A 206 17.33 0.30 14.31
N GLY A 207 16.62 -0.76 13.98
CA GLY A 207 15.62 -1.40 14.85
C GLY A 207 14.24 -0.74 14.80
N LEU A 208 13.92 0.00 13.72
CA LEU A 208 12.56 0.46 13.48
C LEU A 208 11.80 -0.64 12.71
N ASN A 209 10.51 -0.79 13.01
CA ASN A 209 9.61 -1.71 12.31
C ASN A 209 8.87 -0.98 11.21
N GLU A 210 8.93 -1.50 9.99
CA GLU A 210 8.18 -0.94 8.86
C GLU A 210 6.70 -1.27 8.99
N VAL A 211 5.88 -0.25 8.75
CA VAL A 211 4.42 -0.38 8.66
C VAL A 211 3.94 0.17 7.34
N VAL A 212 2.79 -0.32 6.88
CA VAL A 212 2.09 0.18 5.69
C VAL A 212 0.71 0.65 6.12
N ASN A 213 0.45 1.94 5.96
CA ASN A 213 -0.82 2.55 6.29
C ASN A 213 -1.51 3.05 5.01
N TRP A 214 -2.83 3.28 5.11
CA TRP A 214 -3.60 3.87 4.04
C TRP A 214 -3.11 5.29 3.69
N SER A 215 -3.07 5.60 2.41
CA SER A 215 -2.86 6.98 1.94
C SER A 215 -4.10 7.86 2.11
N PHE A 216 -5.26 7.24 2.29
CA PHE A 216 -6.53 7.91 2.56
C PHE A 216 -6.77 7.98 4.06
N ILE A 217 -7.15 9.15 4.54
CA ILE A 217 -7.48 9.42 5.95
C ILE A 217 -8.70 10.34 6.04
N SER A 218 -9.24 10.49 7.24
CA SER A 218 -10.31 11.46 7.48
C SER A 218 -9.77 12.89 7.50
N GLU A 219 -10.64 13.88 7.19
CA GLU A 219 -10.31 15.31 7.34
C GLU A 219 -9.88 15.64 8.78
N LYS A 220 -10.48 14.99 9.76
CA LYS A 220 -10.15 15.14 11.19
C LYS A 220 -8.73 14.70 11.51
N GLU A 221 -8.27 13.59 10.92
CA GLU A 221 -6.91 13.09 11.09
C GLU A 221 -5.89 13.95 10.35
N ALA A 222 -6.26 14.53 9.21
CA ALA A 222 -5.39 15.40 8.42
C ALA A 222 -5.22 16.79 9.06
N ALA A 223 -6.24 17.31 9.75
CA ALA A 223 -6.27 18.68 10.26
C ALA A 223 -5.06 19.10 11.11
N PRO A 224 -4.54 18.30 12.07
CA PRO A 224 -3.35 18.67 12.86
C PRO A 224 -2.06 18.73 12.04
N PHE A 225 -2.07 18.25 10.80
CA PHE A 225 -0.90 18.11 9.92
C PHE A 225 -1.00 18.99 8.66
N GLY A 226 -1.74 20.07 8.73
CA GLY A 226 -1.91 21.02 7.62
C GLY A 226 -3.15 20.80 6.75
N GLY A 227 -3.99 19.80 7.12
CA GLY A 227 -5.20 19.45 6.37
C GLY A 227 -4.91 18.66 5.09
N GLY A 228 -5.96 18.06 4.51
CA GLY A 228 -5.87 17.31 3.25
C GLY A 228 -6.29 18.19 2.07
N SER A 229 -5.35 18.60 1.21
CA SER A 229 -5.64 19.39 0.01
C SER A 229 -6.28 18.57 -1.12
N TRP A 230 -6.06 17.25 -1.13
CA TRP A 230 -6.64 16.32 -2.10
C TRP A 230 -7.83 15.57 -1.48
N ALA A 231 -9.04 16.05 -1.76
CA ALA A 231 -10.26 15.40 -1.36
C ALA A 231 -10.81 14.52 -2.48
N LEU A 232 -11.26 13.31 -2.14
CA LEU A 232 -11.89 12.40 -3.08
C LEU A 232 -13.32 12.81 -3.35
N ALA A 233 -13.75 12.80 -4.61
CA ALA A 233 -15.12 13.12 -4.99
C ALA A 233 -16.12 12.05 -4.51
N ASN A 234 -15.70 10.79 -4.46
CA ASN A 234 -16.52 9.64 -4.08
C ASN A 234 -15.71 8.68 -3.18
N PRO A 235 -15.42 9.06 -1.94
CA PRO A 235 -14.68 8.21 -1.01
C PRO A 235 -15.50 6.97 -0.63
N ILE A 236 -14.82 5.87 -0.31
CA ILE A 236 -15.46 4.64 0.19
C ILE A 236 -16.17 4.90 1.53
N SER A 237 -15.59 5.78 2.35
CA SER A 237 -16.20 6.26 3.60
C SER A 237 -15.65 7.65 3.94
N GLU A 238 -16.35 8.39 4.81
CA GLU A 238 -15.90 9.71 5.33
C GLU A 238 -14.55 9.61 6.07
N ASP A 239 -14.22 8.44 6.63
CA ASP A 239 -12.93 8.19 7.30
C ASP A 239 -11.76 8.05 6.31
N LEU A 240 -12.04 7.96 5.01
CA LEU A 240 -11.05 7.80 3.93
C LEU A 240 -11.21 8.89 2.85
N LYS A 241 -11.57 10.09 3.25
CA LYS A 241 -12.02 11.16 2.34
C LYS A 241 -10.90 11.96 1.71
N VAL A 242 -9.76 12.10 2.39
CA VAL A 242 -8.65 12.93 1.91
C VAL A 242 -7.35 12.15 1.81
N MET A 243 -6.50 12.58 0.89
CA MET A 243 -5.14 12.06 0.80
C MET A 243 -4.29 12.66 1.93
N ARG A 244 -3.47 11.84 2.58
CA ARG A 244 -2.63 12.23 3.71
C ARG A 244 -1.61 13.32 3.36
N PRO A 245 -1.58 14.46 4.08
CA PRO A 245 -0.57 15.50 3.89
C PRO A 245 0.75 15.17 4.59
N SER A 246 0.75 14.20 5.50
CA SER A 246 1.86 13.76 6.33
C SER A 246 1.81 12.24 6.54
N MET A 247 2.96 11.63 6.81
CA MET A 247 3.06 10.20 7.17
C MET A 247 2.65 9.95 8.63
N LEU A 248 2.67 11.00 9.46
CA LEU A 248 2.48 10.89 10.91
C LEU A 248 1.09 10.40 11.34
N PRO A 249 -0.04 10.78 10.74
CA PRO A 249 -1.36 10.29 11.16
C PRO A 249 -1.46 8.77 11.17
N GLY A 250 -1.05 8.12 10.08
CA GLY A 250 -1.06 6.65 9.97
C GLY A 250 -0.12 5.98 10.97
N LEU A 251 1.07 6.53 11.15
CA LEU A 251 2.06 6.04 12.11
C LEU A 251 1.58 6.18 13.56
N ILE A 252 0.94 7.29 13.92
CA ILE A 252 0.35 7.51 15.25
C ILE A 252 -0.80 6.53 15.49
N ALA A 253 -1.65 6.30 14.48
CA ALA A 253 -2.72 5.31 14.58
C ALA A 253 -2.18 3.89 14.74
N ALA A 254 -1.09 3.53 14.05
CA ALA A 254 -0.39 2.25 14.21
C ALA A 254 0.23 2.14 15.61
N ALA A 255 0.90 3.18 16.11
CA ALA A 255 1.46 3.22 17.45
C ALA A 255 0.38 3.06 18.52
N LYS A 256 -0.76 3.74 18.38
CA LYS A 256 -1.93 3.58 19.26
C LYS A 256 -2.41 2.14 19.32
N ARG A 257 -2.57 1.47 18.17
CA ARG A 257 -3.01 0.06 18.12
C ARG A 257 -2.03 -0.88 18.84
N ASN A 258 -0.72 -0.66 18.65
CA ASN A 258 0.31 -1.45 19.30
C ASN A 258 0.35 -1.20 20.81
N SER A 259 0.28 0.06 21.26
CA SER A 259 0.21 0.42 22.68
C SER A 259 -1.03 -0.18 23.36
N ALA A 260 -2.18 -0.16 22.70
CA ALA A 260 -3.41 -0.78 23.23
C ALA A 260 -3.31 -2.30 23.38
N ARG A 261 -2.39 -2.95 22.65
CA ARG A 261 -2.07 -4.38 22.78
C ARG A 261 -0.94 -4.67 23.77
N GLY A 262 -0.49 -3.67 24.54
CA GLY A 262 0.50 -3.82 25.61
C GLY A 262 1.96 -3.61 25.19
N ALA A 263 2.25 -3.13 23.97
CA ALA A 263 3.61 -2.79 23.60
C ALA A 263 4.10 -1.58 24.41
N SER A 264 5.19 -1.77 25.18
CA SER A 264 5.81 -0.74 26.03
C SER A 264 6.82 0.13 25.28
N SER A 265 7.45 -0.40 24.21
CA SER A 265 8.41 0.30 23.36
C SER A 265 7.97 0.18 21.90
N ILE A 266 7.76 1.29 21.23
CA ILE A 266 7.23 1.32 19.89
C ILE A 266 8.16 2.18 19.04
N ARG A 267 8.71 1.59 17.96
CA ARG A 267 9.59 2.22 16.99
C ARG A 267 9.09 1.87 15.60
N LEU A 268 8.33 2.75 14.99
CA LEU A 268 7.71 2.52 13.68
C LEU A 268 8.27 3.48 12.64
N PHE A 269 8.35 3.00 11.40
CA PHE A 269 8.58 3.84 10.24
C PHE A 269 7.73 3.38 9.06
N GLU A 270 7.54 4.26 8.12
CA GLU A 270 6.86 3.97 6.85
C GLU A 270 7.52 4.74 5.71
N VAL A 271 7.73 4.06 4.60
CA VAL A 271 8.17 4.68 3.34
C VAL A 271 6.98 4.80 2.42
N GLY A 272 6.60 6.01 2.09
CA GLY A 272 5.39 6.24 1.31
C GLY A 272 5.38 7.61 0.63
N ARG A 273 4.17 8.10 0.40
CA ARG A 273 3.93 9.39 -0.23
C ARG A 273 3.06 10.25 0.68
N ARG A 274 3.35 11.53 0.74
CA ARG A 274 2.46 12.57 1.21
C ARG A 274 1.97 13.37 0.01
N TYR A 275 0.78 13.91 0.13
CA TYR A 275 0.06 14.53 -0.98
C TYR A 275 -0.18 16.00 -0.64
N LEU A 276 0.51 16.89 -1.34
CA LEU A 276 0.48 18.34 -1.10
C LEU A 276 0.14 19.05 -2.39
N GLU A 277 -0.75 20.04 -2.30
CA GLU A 277 -1.19 20.85 -3.45
C GLU A 277 -1.61 19.98 -4.65
N SER A 278 -0.74 19.80 -5.63
CA SER A 278 -1.01 19.02 -6.86
C SER A 278 0.03 17.93 -7.12
N SER A 279 0.85 17.55 -6.13
CA SER A 279 1.95 16.62 -6.30
C SER A 279 2.12 15.63 -5.15
N GLU A 280 2.74 14.50 -5.48
CA GLU A 280 3.14 13.47 -4.55
C GLU A 280 4.60 13.67 -4.14
N HIS A 281 4.87 13.50 -2.84
CA HIS A 281 6.21 13.69 -2.27
C HIS A 281 6.68 12.42 -1.56
N PRO A 282 7.70 11.71 -2.09
CA PRO A 282 8.26 10.54 -1.43
C PRO A 282 8.86 10.94 -0.08
N THR A 283 8.36 10.30 0.96
CA THR A 283 8.67 10.66 2.34
C THR A 283 8.84 9.41 3.20
N ILE A 284 9.79 9.44 4.12
CA ILE A 284 9.86 8.47 5.22
C ILE A 284 9.34 9.16 6.47
N GLY A 285 8.30 8.60 7.07
CA GLY A 285 7.85 8.99 8.40
C GLY A 285 8.37 8.03 9.45
N LEU A 286 8.59 8.50 10.67
CA LEU A 286 8.84 7.66 11.82
C LEU A 286 8.13 8.19 13.08
N VAL A 287 7.78 7.26 13.98
CA VAL A 287 7.22 7.56 15.30
C VAL A 287 7.85 6.64 16.33
N LEU A 288 8.35 7.23 17.41
CA LEU A 288 8.89 6.54 18.57
C LEU A 288 8.06 6.93 19.81
N THR A 289 7.61 5.96 20.58
CA THR A 289 6.83 6.21 21.81
C THR A 289 7.01 5.09 22.81
N GLY A 290 6.73 5.38 24.08
CA GLY A 290 6.93 4.45 25.17
C GLY A 290 8.35 4.50 25.73
N GLU A 291 8.88 3.34 26.09
CA GLU A 291 10.20 3.19 26.72
C GLU A 291 11.29 3.01 25.66
N LYS A 292 12.33 3.87 25.69
CA LYS A 292 13.55 3.70 24.92
C LYS A 292 14.39 2.55 25.48
N SER A 293 14.51 2.50 26.80
CA SER A 293 15.10 1.38 27.52
C SER A 293 14.22 1.00 28.72
N ALA A 294 14.00 -0.29 28.90
CA ALA A 294 13.28 -0.81 30.05
C ALA A 294 14.09 -0.62 31.33
N ARG A 295 13.39 -0.57 32.48
CA ARG A 295 14.05 -0.60 33.80
C ARG A 295 14.86 -1.88 33.94
N GLY A 296 16.10 -1.76 34.38
CA GLY A 296 16.99 -2.88 34.59
C GLY A 296 18.03 -2.59 35.67
N TRP A 297 18.61 -3.66 36.26
CA TRP A 297 19.62 -3.52 37.28
C TRP A 297 20.92 -2.86 36.81
N GLN A 298 21.26 -3.00 35.54
CA GLN A 298 22.43 -2.35 34.92
C GLN A 298 22.13 -0.92 34.48
N GLY A 299 20.95 -0.67 33.90
CA GLY A 299 20.56 0.62 33.29
C GLY A 299 19.78 1.56 34.22
N GLY A 300 19.40 1.10 35.44
CA GLY A 300 18.62 1.91 36.39
C GLY A 300 17.15 2.08 35.96
N ALA A 301 16.64 3.30 36.05
CA ALA A 301 15.26 3.63 35.70
C ALA A 301 15.00 3.51 34.19
N ALA A 302 13.76 3.21 33.82
CA ALA A 302 13.34 3.24 32.40
C ALA A 302 13.53 4.66 31.82
N SER A 303 14.04 4.74 30.60
CA SER A 303 14.14 6.01 29.86
C SER A 303 13.08 6.07 28.78
N LYS A 304 12.67 7.28 28.41
CA LYS A 304 11.70 7.53 27.34
C LYS A 304 12.42 8.12 26.12
N PHE A 305 11.76 8.02 24.96
CA PHE A 305 12.23 8.69 23.76
C PHE A 305 12.09 10.20 23.86
N ASP A 306 13.05 10.93 23.31
CA ASP A 306 13.08 12.37 23.21
C ASP A 306 13.33 12.86 21.79
N ALA A 307 13.36 14.18 21.58
CA ALA A 307 13.59 14.81 20.29
C ALA A 307 14.96 14.46 19.68
N TYR A 308 15.98 14.24 20.53
CA TYR A 308 17.32 13.86 20.07
C TYR A 308 17.37 12.45 19.52
N ASP A 309 16.53 11.54 20.06
CA ASP A 309 16.38 10.20 19.51
C ASP A 309 15.82 10.26 18.09
N ALA A 310 14.77 11.05 17.87
CA ALA A 310 14.22 11.25 16.52
C ALA A 310 15.25 11.87 15.59
N LYS A 311 16.02 12.87 16.05
CA LYS A 311 17.10 13.51 15.27
C LYS A 311 18.19 12.52 14.88
N ALA A 312 18.59 11.65 15.81
CA ALA A 312 19.63 10.64 15.56
C ALA A 312 19.20 9.64 14.47
N GLU A 313 17.93 9.18 14.51
CA GLU A 313 17.38 8.33 13.46
C GLU A 313 17.35 9.06 12.10
N VAL A 314 16.89 10.30 12.09
CA VAL A 314 16.83 11.14 10.86
C VAL A 314 18.21 11.30 10.23
N LEU A 315 19.23 11.66 11.02
CA LEU A 315 20.60 11.87 10.51
C LEU A 315 21.16 10.59 9.91
N ALA A 316 21.00 9.45 10.58
CA ALA A 316 21.49 8.17 10.08
C ALA A 316 20.79 7.73 8.78
N ILE A 317 19.48 7.94 8.67
CA ILE A 317 18.72 7.62 7.46
C ILE A 317 19.10 8.56 6.30
N LEU A 318 19.25 9.86 6.57
CA LEU A 318 19.70 10.84 5.58
C LEU A 318 21.10 10.52 5.04
N GLU A 319 22.02 10.15 5.92
CA GLU A 319 23.39 9.76 5.54
C GLU A 319 23.37 8.53 4.63
N ALA A 320 22.63 7.50 5.00
CA ALA A 320 22.46 6.28 4.19
C ALA A 320 21.83 6.56 2.82
N ALA A 321 20.89 7.51 2.76
CA ALA A 321 20.28 7.97 1.51
C ALA A 321 21.25 8.81 0.64
N GLY A 322 22.39 9.22 1.19
CA GLY A 322 23.43 9.97 0.50
C GLY A 322 23.35 11.50 0.65
N ALA A 323 22.57 11.98 1.63
CA ALA A 323 22.54 13.40 1.97
C ALA A 323 23.88 13.85 2.59
N PRO A 324 24.32 15.08 2.33
CA PRO A 324 25.54 15.63 2.94
C PRO A 324 25.25 16.10 4.37
N VAL A 325 25.18 15.16 5.32
CA VAL A 325 24.78 15.43 6.71
C VAL A 325 25.69 16.41 7.45
N ASP A 326 26.96 16.45 7.09
CA ASP A 326 27.97 17.41 7.59
C ASP A 326 27.68 18.87 7.22
N LYS A 327 26.84 19.10 6.22
CA LYS A 327 26.44 20.44 5.72
C LYS A 327 25.03 20.85 6.16
N LEU A 328 24.36 20.00 6.91
CA LEU A 328 23.00 20.31 7.36
C LEU A 328 23.05 21.35 8.48
N MET A 329 22.09 22.24 8.42
CA MET A 329 21.84 23.26 9.45
C MET A 329 20.55 22.87 10.18
N ASP A 330 20.54 23.04 11.50
CA ASP A 330 19.40 22.81 12.35
C ASP A 330 18.66 24.11 12.65
N PHE A 331 17.35 24.11 12.48
CA PHE A 331 16.49 25.26 12.79
C PHE A 331 15.40 24.81 13.75
N GLY A 332 15.11 25.60 14.77
CA GLY A 332 14.25 25.25 15.91
C GLY A 332 12.74 25.14 15.63
N GLU A 333 12.29 25.07 14.38
CA GLU A 333 10.87 25.03 14.05
C GLU A 333 10.58 23.89 13.05
N ALA A 334 9.62 23.02 13.42
CA ALA A 334 9.18 21.89 12.60
C ALA A 334 7.70 21.96 12.16
N GLY A 335 6.98 23.02 12.54
CA GLY A 335 5.54 23.20 12.24
C GLY A 335 4.61 22.75 13.37
N ASP A 336 3.32 23.04 13.22
CA ASP A 336 2.30 22.95 14.28
C ASP A 336 2.02 21.53 14.82
N ALA A 337 2.36 20.51 14.05
CA ALA A 337 2.25 19.10 14.49
C ALA A 337 3.29 18.74 15.57
N TYR A 338 4.31 19.56 15.75
CA TYR A 338 5.41 19.36 16.68
C TYR A 338 5.39 20.35 17.84
N HIS A 339 6.04 19.96 18.93
CA HIS A 339 6.21 20.84 20.09
C HIS A 339 7.19 21.97 19.77
N PRO A 340 6.84 23.26 19.96
CA PRO A 340 7.66 24.39 19.50
C PRO A 340 9.05 24.45 20.11
N GLY A 341 9.22 24.03 21.37
CA GLY A 341 10.52 24.04 22.07
C GLY A 341 11.32 22.74 21.98
N GLN A 342 10.78 21.67 21.34
CA GLN A 342 11.42 20.35 21.27
C GLN A 342 11.35 19.76 19.86
N SER A 343 11.52 20.59 18.86
CA SER A 343 11.48 20.18 17.47
C SER A 343 12.40 21.01 16.61
N GLY A 344 12.69 20.52 15.42
CA GLY A 344 13.53 21.24 14.46
C GLY A 344 13.42 20.70 13.04
N THR A 345 14.02 21.44 12.14
CA THR A 345 14.19 21.02 10.75
C THR A 345 15.66 20.96 10.38
N LEU A 346 16.06 19.89 9.69
CA LEU A 346 17.38 19.77 9.09
C LEU A 346 17.32 20.30 7.65
N ARG A 347 18.14 21.31 7.38
CA ARG A 347 18.10 22.04 6.10
C ARG A 347 19.47 22.05 5.42
N LEU A 348 19.45 21.99 4.11
CA LEU A 348 20.63 22.25 3.28
C LEU A 348 20.57 23.72 2.78
N GLY A 349 21.27 24.58 3.48
CA GLY A 349 21.08 26.05 3.38
C GLY A 349 19.74 26.48 4.03
N PRO A 350 19.39 27.79 3.95
CA PRO A 350 18.27 28.34 4.73
C PRO A 350 16.88 27.85 4.26
N LYS A 351 16.75 27.44 3.00
CA LYS A 351 15.43 27.19 2.37
C LYS A 351 15.11 25.72 2.16
N LYS A 352 16.10 24.84 1.95
CA LYS A 352 15.87 23.47 1.53
C LYS A 352 15.77 22.54 2.73
N ILE A 353 14.55 22.20 3.14
CA ILE A 353 14.26 21.30 4.24
C ILE A 353 14.40 19.86 3.75
N LEU A 354 15.25 19.06 4.42
CA LEU A 354 15.41 17.63 4.16
C LEU A 354 14.64 16.78 5.14
N ALA A 355 14.43 17.27 6.37
CA ALA A 355 13.63 16.58 7.37
C ALA A 355 13.06 17.55 8.40
N ALA A 356 11.92 17.17 8.99
CA ALA A 356 11.35 17.73 10.21
C ALA A 356 11.35 16.65 11.29
N TYR A 357 11.65 17.00 12.53
CA TYR A 357 11.73 16.04 13.64
C TYR A 357 11.39 16.70 14.98
N GLY A 358 11.04 15.89 15.97
CA GLY A 358 10.89 16.38 17.35
C GLY A 358 9.80 15.67 18.13
N ALA A 359 9.54 16.19 19.33
CA ALA A 359 8.39 15.80 20.11
C ALA A 359 7.11 16.19 19.37
N LEU A 360 6.16 15.26 19.25
CA LEU A 360 4.86 15.57 18.64
C LEU A 360 4.02 16.43 19.59
N HIS A 361 3.29 17.37 19.02
CA HIS A 361 2.46 18.27 19.83
C HIS A 361 1.35 17.44 20.53
N PRO A 362 1.13 17.64 21.85
CA PRO A 362 0.14 16.87 22.61
C PRO A 362 -1.30 17.00 22.09
N SER A 363 -1.64 18.12 21.42
CA SER A 363 -2.95 18.25 20.76
C SER A 363 -3.10 17.30 19.58
N ALA A 364 -2.06 17.15 18.74
CA ALA A 364 -2.06 16.26 17.59
C ALA A 364 -2.16 14.78 18.02
N THR A 365 -1.34 14.35 18.99
CA THR A 365 -1.39 12.97 19.49
C THR A 365 -2.72 12.64 20.18
N ARG A 366 -3.30 13.58 20.95
CA ARG A 366 -4.63 13.43 21.57
C ARG A 366 -5.76 13.36 20.54
N ALA A 367 -5.72 14.19 19.49
CA ALA A 367 -6.73 14.16 18.42
C ALA A 367 -6.82 12.80 17.75
N LEU A 368 -5.67 12.09 17.64
CA LEU A 368 -5.58 10.73 17.10
C LEU A 368 -5.73 9.63 18.16
N GLY A 369 -5.87 10.00 19.44
CA GLY A 369 -6.11 9.10 20.56
C GLY A 369 -4.90 8.30 21.01
N LEU A 370 -3.67 8.75 20.73
CA LEU A 370 -2.44 8.17 21.29
C LEU A 370 -2.23 8.75 22.69
N LYS A 371 -2.01 7.87 23.67
CA LYS A 371 -1.72 8.24 25.06
C LYS A 371 -0.20 8.33 25.27
N GLY A 372 0.23 9.33 26.04
CA GLY A 372 1.63 9.52 26.39
C GLY A 372 2.40 10.39 25.39
N ALA A 373 3.68 10.62 25.70
CA ALA A 373 4.58 11.37 24.84
C ALA A 373 5.04 10.51 23.66
N ALA A 374 5.12 11.14 22.48
CA ALA A 374 5.68 10.53 21.30
C ALA A 374 6.60 11.52 20.58
N VAL A 375 7.63 11.02 19.96
CA VAL A 375 8.49 11.78 19.06
C VAL A 375 8.32 11.25 17.64
N GLY A 376 8.46 12.11 16.65
CA GLY A 376 8.30 11.72 15.27
C GLY A 376 9.20 12.50 14.34
N ALA A 377 9.30 12.04 13.13
CA ALA A 377 9.99 12.78 12.07
C ALA A 377 9.44 12.42 10.68
N GLU A 378 9.68 13.34 9.75
CA GLU A 378 9.48 13.12 8.33
C GLU A 378 10.73 13.49 7.57
N ILE A 379 11.20 12.62 6.70
CA ILE A 379 12.38 12.77 5.85
C ILE A 379 11.90 12.88 4.40
N PHE A 380 12.25 13.99 3.75
CA PHE A 380 11.77 14.33 2.41
C PHE A 380 12.77 13.83 1.36
N LEU A 381 12.51 12.67 0.79
CA LEU A 381 13.45 11.97 -0.10
C LEU A 381 13.69 12.75 -1.40
N ASP A 382 12.69 13.46 -1.91
CA ASP A 382 12.78 14.34 -3.08
C ASP A 382 13.62 15.60 -2.84
N ALA A 383 13.83 15.97 -1.57
CA ALA A 383 14.69 17.06 -1.21
C ALA A 383 16.18 16.68 -1.14
N ILE A 384 16.51 15.38 -1.11
CA ILE A 384 17.91 14.93 -1.02
C ILE A 384 18.61 15.19 -2.35
N PRO A 385 19.74 15.92 -2.37
CA PRO A 385 20.47 16.15 -3.60
C PRO A 385 21.11 14.85 -4.09
N LEU A 386 20.73 14.43 -5.29
CA LEU A 386 21.35 13.27 -5.92
C LEU A 386 22.79 13.63 -6.33
N LYS A 387 23.74 12.77 -5.96
CA LYS A 387 25.13 12.93 -6.40
C LYS A 387 25.17 12.82 -7.92
N LYS A 388 25.67 13.85 -8.59
CA LYS A 388 26.08 13.74 -9.99
C LYS A 388 27.09 12.58 -10.08
N LYS A 389 26.98 11.73 -11.11
CA LYS A 389 27.89 10.60 -11.32
C LYS A 389 29.35 11.06 -11.24
N SER A 390 29.95 10.93 -10.07
CA SER A 390 31.40 10.89 -9.92
C SER A 390 31.80 9.42 -10.16
N GLY A 391 32.89 9.19 -10.86
CA GLY A 391 33.37 7.83 -11.13
C GLY A 391 33.42 6.98 -9.86
N HIS A 392 33.58 5.68 -10.01
CA HIS A 392 33.64 4.71 -8.89
C HIS A 392 34.91 4.80 -8.05
N MET A 393 35.83 5.66 -8.39
CA MET A 393 37.09 5.85 -7.65
C MET A 393 36.84 6.67 -6.38
N ARG A 394 37.30 6.13 -5.27
CA ARG A 394 37.47 6.88 -4.03
C ARG A 394 38.74 7.71 -4.14
N ASP A 395 38.77 8.87 -3.47
CA ASP A 395 39.99 9.64 -3.34
C ASP A 395 41.08 8.77 -2.70
N ALA A 396 42.31 8.97 -3.13
CA ALA A 396 43.45 8.25 -2.55
C ALA A 396 43.54 8.60 -1.05
N PHE A 397 43.69 7.60 -0.22
CA PHE A 397 43.92 7.81 1.21
C PHE A 397 45.29 8.46 1.39
N ALA A 398 45.28 9.69 1.93
CA ALA A 398 46.49 10.39 2.34
C ALA A 398 46.54 10.43 3.88
N PRO A 399 47.45 9.68 4.50
CA PRO A 399 47.57 9.71 5.96
C PRO A 399 47.99 11.10 6.43
N PRO A 400 47.42 11.59 7.57
CA PRO A 400 47.81 12.86 8.13
C PRO A 400 49.32 12.87 8.48
N ALA A 401 50.02 13.94 8.16
CA ALA A 401 51.42 14.08 8.50
C ALA A 401 51.66 14.36 10.00
N LEU A 402 50.61 14.83 10.71
CA LEU A 402 50.64 15.17 12.12
C LEU A 402 49.88 14.13 12.95
N GLN A 403 50.39 13.89 14.17
CA GLN A 403 49.70 13.06 15.13
C GLN A 403 48.48 13.80 15.69
N ALA A 404 47.33 13.07 15.82
CA ALA A 404 46.11 13.61 16.38
C ALA A 404 46.25 13.92 17.87
N LEU A 405 45.78 15.08 18.29
CA LEU A 405 45.70 15.50 19.68
C LEU A 405 44.26 15.91 20.00
N THR A 406 43.79 15.55 21.19
CA THR A 406 42.50 16.00 21.70
C THR A 406 42.72 17.11 22.75
N ARG A 407 41.91 18.15 22.70
CA ARG A 407 41.90 19.27 23.66
C ARG A 407 40.45 19.57 24.03
N ASP A 408 40.23 19.83 25.32
CA ASP A 408 38.94 20.24 25.85
C ASP A 408 38.96 21.77 26.06
N PHE A 409 37.88 22.42 25.68
CA PHE A 409 37.68 23.84 25.83
C PHE A 409 36.29 24.08 26.42
N ALA A 410 36.18 25.00 27.37
CA ALA A 410 34.91 25.48 27.89
C ALA A 410 34.64 26.89 27.42
N PHE A 411 33.49 27.12 26.79
CA PHE A 411 33.09 28.42 26.29
C PHE A 411 31.88 28.94 27.06
N ILE A 412 31.99 30.09 27.67
CA ILE A 412 30.86 30.80 28.27
C ILE A 412 30.19 31.62 27.16
N VAL A 413 28.95 31.25 26.85
CA VAL A 413 28.17 31.81 25.74
C VAL A 413 26.80 32.27 26.22
N ASP A 414 26.07 33.03 25.42
CA ASP A 414 24.71 33.41 25.70
C ASP A 414 23.80 32.15 25.71
N VAL A 415 22.82 32.11 26.61
CA VAL A 415 21.96 30.94 26.82
C VAL A 415 21.18 30.54 25.53
N ASP A 416 20.88 31.52 24.69
CA ASP A 416 20.16 31.33 23.41
C ASP A 416 21.08 30.95 22.23
N LEU A 417 22.44 31.01 22.41
CA LEU A 417 23.36 30.62 21.34
C LEU A 417 23.18 29.12 21.00
N PRO A 418 22.83 28.78 19.74
CA PRO A 418 22.75 27.38 19.32
C PRO A 418 24.12 26.68 19.40
N ALA A 419 24.16 25.49 19.97
CA ALA A 419 25.39 24.69 20.08
C ALA A 419 26.06 24.41 18.71
N GLY A 420 25.25 24.25 17.67
CA GLY A 420 25.74 24.09 16.29
C GLY A 420 26.50 25.28 15.72
N ASP A 421 26.22 26.50 16.21
CA ASP A 421 26.92 27.69 15.78
C ASP A 421 28.34 27.77 16.39
N LEU A 422 28.43 27.38 17.66
CA LEU A 422 29.74 27.23 18.33
C LEU A 422 30.60 26.18 17.62
N LEU A 423 30.02 24.97 17.36
CA LEU A 423 30.73 23.91 16.63
C LEU A 423 31.20 24.36 15.25
N ARG A 424 30.39 25.13 14.51
CA ARG A 424 30.79 25.65 13.21
C ARG A 424 31.91 26.67 13.33
N ALA A 425 31.87 27.54 14.32
CA ALA A 425 32.93 28.52 14.58
C ALA A 425 34.24 27.79 14.91
N VAL A 426 34.21 26.81 15.81
CA VAL A 426 35.40 26.01 16.19
C VAL A 426 35.97 25.26 14.99
N LYS A 427 35.15 24.48 14.27
CA LYS A 427 35.59 23.74 13.05
C LYS A 427 36.06 24.69 11.94
N GLY A 428 35.53 25.89 11.89
CA GLY A 428 35.87 26.91 10.90
C GLY A 428 37.17 27.65 11.21
N ALA A 429 37.67 27.62 12.46
CA ALA A 429 38.86 28.35 12.86
C ALA A 429 40.13 27.86 12.12
N ASP A 430 40.27 26.56 11.94
CA ASP A 430 41.29 25.98 11.07
C ASP A 430 40.80 24.67 10.47
N LYS A 431 40.45 24.67 9.18
CA LYS A 431 39.92 23.51 8.46
C LYS A 431 40.93 22.39 8.19
N LYS A 432 42.23 22.67 8.36
CA LYS A 432 43.28 21.68 8.16
C LYS A 432 43.70 21.00 9.44
N LEU A 433 43.75 21.73 10.55
CA LEU A 433 44.19 21.24 11.83
C LEU A 433 43.06 20.69 12.69
N ILE A 434 41.88 21.30 12.65
CA ILE A 434 40.73 20.85 13.42
C ILE A 434 39.96 19.82 12.58
N THR A 435 40.16 18.55 12.87
CA THR A 435 39.55 17.44 12.15
C THR A 435 38.16 17.10 12.66
N ASP A 436 37.92 17.28 13.97
CA ASP A 436 36.61 17.10 14.60
C ASP A 436 36.43 18.01 15.82
N ALA A 437 35.17 18.31 16.15
CA ALA A 437 34.76 18.98 17.39
C ALA A 437 33.39 18.53 17.79
N ARG A 438 33.17 18.26 19.06
CA ARG A 438 31.91 17.87 19.64
C ARG A 438 31.67 18.54 20.97
N ILE A 439 30.41 18.81 21.31
CA ILE A 439 30.02 19.23 22.65
C ILE A 439 29.73 17.98 23.47
N PHE A 440 30.33 17.89 24.65
CA PHE A 440 30.17 16.77 25.56
C PHE A 440 29.62 17.19 26.93
N ASP A 441 29.61 18.51 27.25
CA ASP A 441 29.07 19.01 28.49
C ASP A 441 28.33 20.36 28.31
N LEU A 442 27.27 20.53 29.10
CA LEU A 442 26.46 21.74 29.19
C LEU A 442 26.24 22.05 30.67
N PHE A 443 26.68 23.22 31.12
CA PHE A 443 26.47 23.69 32.48
C PHE A 443 25.75 25.05 32.47
N GLU A 444 24.68 25.11 33.27
CA GLU A 444 23.92 26.31 33.56
C GLU A 444 23.87 26.51 35.09
N GLY A 445 24.33 27.62 35.58
CA GLY A 445 24.37 27.90 37.00
C GLY A 445 24.93 29.25 37.36
N PRO A 446 24.89 29.65 38.63
CA PRO A 446 25.30 30.98 39.10
C PRO A 446 26.75 31.35 38.73
N SER A 447 27.63 30.35 38.62
CA SER A 447 29.06 30.57 38.34
C SER A 447 29.39 31.01 36.92
N VAL A 448 28.46 30.83 35.94
CA VAL A 448 28.64 31.27 34.56
C VAL A 448 27.95 32.60 34.26
N GLY A 449 27.20 33.15 35.24
CA GLY A 449 26.49 34.44 35.09
C GLY A 449 25.06 34.28 34.57
N GLU A 450 24.25 35.30 34.85
CA GLU A 450 22.87 35.37 34.41
C GLU A 450 22.79 35.47 32.89
N GLY A 451 21.88 34.70 32.24
CA GLY A 451 21.72 34.66 30.80
C GLY A 451 22.88 33.98 30.03
N LYS A 452 23.77 33.27 30.73
CA LYS A 452 24.90 32.56 30.15
C LYS A 452 24.82 31.06 30.42
N LYS A 453 25.47 30.28 29.55
CA LYS A 453 25.74 28.86 29.72
C LYS A 453 27.18 28.53 29.34
N SER A 454 27.71 27.46 29.93
CA SER A 454 29.02 26.92 29.53
C SER A 454 28.78 25.70 28.63
N LEU A 455 29.46 25.69 27.50
CA LEU A 455 29.52 24.54 26.56
C LEU A 455 30.96 24.08 26.48
N ALA A 456 31.19 22.79 26.77
CA ALA A 456 32.49 22.15 26.67
C ALA A 456 32.51 20.99 25.68
#